data_129bc054fb555006a50ce7f7d4bfc077
#
_entry.id   129bc054fb555006a50ce7f7d4bfc077
#
_cell.length_a   1.000
_cell.length_b   1.000
_cell.length_c   1.000
_cell.angle_alpha   90.00
_cell.angle_beta   90.00
_cell.angle_gamma   90.00
#
_symmetry.space_group_name_H-M   'P 1'
#
loop_
_entity.id
_entity.type
_entity.pdbx_description
1 polymer ?
#
loop_
_entity_poly.entity_id
_entity_poly.type
_entity_poly.pdbx_seq_one_letter_code
_entity_poly.pdbx_strand_id
1 'polypeptide(L)'
;MSAAISFGVLTSPAPPWQQVVDNWQRIEELGLDSVWVPDHFVNLRDPSLPQLEAWTLLPALASQTTRIRVGSLVSAIPFRNPAFLARQALTVDHISQGRMELGLGTGAAGSMDASYAMAGIEDWSFAERVARFQEVVEIIDQLLSNEVSSYDGQFYKLQETQMSPRPLQR
;
A
#
# COMPACT_ATOMS: atom_id res chain seq x y z
N MET A 1 -19.30 1.36 24.64
CA MET A 1 -18.65 2.55 24.06
C MET A 1 -19.13 2.65 22.61
N SER A 2 -19.72 3.75 22.20
CA SER A 2 -20.07 4.00 20.79
C SER A 2 -18.79 4.04 19.97
N ALA A 3 -18.68 3.20 18.93
CA ALA A 3 -17.57 3.31 17.99
C ALA A 3 -17.71 4.65 17.24
N ALA A 4 -16.66 5.47 17.30
CA ALA A 4 -16.61 6.70 16.50
C ALA A 4 -16.50 6.34 15.01
N ILE A 5 -17.21 7.07 14.17
CA ILE A 5 -17.06 6.94 12.71
C ILE A 5 -15.77 7.66 12.31
N SER A 6 -14.93 7.00 11.49
CA SER A 6 -13.71 7.59 10.93
C SER A 6 -13.92 7.94 9.47
N PHE A 7 -13.40 9.08 9.05
CA PHE A 7 -13.51 9.59 7.68
C PHE A 7 -12.15 9.65 7.00
N GLY A 8 -12.06 9.05 5.82
CA GLY A 8 -10.85 9.07 5.00
C GLY A 8 -11.09 9.59 3.60
N VAL A 9 -10.04 10.08 2.96
CA VAL A 9 -10.06 10.56 1.58
C VAL A 9 -9.06 9.78 0.73
N LEU A 10 -9.52 9.23 -0.39
CA LEU A 10 -8.66 8.69 -1.44
C LEU A 10 -8.28 9.83 -2.39
N THR A 11 -6.98 10.09 -2.52
CA THR A 11 -6.45 11.15 -3.36
C THR A 11 -5.79 10.60 -4.62
N SER A 12 -5.82 11.41 -5.70
CA SER A 12 -5.07 11.08 -6.91
C SER A 12 -3.60 11.50 -6.75
N PRO A 13 -2.63 10.61 -6.98
CA PRO A 13 -1.21 10.92 -6.91
C PRO A 13 -0.70 11.59 -8.21
N ALA A 14 -1.37 12.64 -8.65
CA ALA A 14 -1.05 13.36 -9.88
C ALA A 14 -0.25 14.65 -9.59
N PRO A 15 0.86 14.95 -10.31
CA PRO A 15 1.59 16.20 -10.17
C PRO A 15 0.74 17.43 -10.50
N PRO A 16 1.16 18.66 -10.07
CA PRO A 16 2.48 18.94 -9.48
C PRO A 16 2.64 18.41 -8.05
N TRP A 17 3.86 18.01 -7.70
CA TRP A 17 4.19 17.48 -6.38
C TRP A 17 3.70 18.39 -5.23
N GLN A 18 3.97 19.70 -5.31
CA GLN A 18 3.58 20.65 -4.26
C GLN A 18 2.05 20.61 -4.02
N GLN A 19 1.26 20.50 -5.08
CA GLN A 19 -0.20 20.41 -4.94
C GLN A 19 -0.64 19.13 -4.20
N VAL A 20 0.09 18.02 -4.39
CA VAL A 20 -0.20 16.77 -3.66
C VAL A 20 0.10 16.96 -2.17
N VAL A 21 1.22 17.60 -1.82
CA VAL A 21 1.57 17.95 -0.43
C VAL A 21 0.52 18.87 0.18
N ASP A 22 0.19 19.98 -0.49
CA ASP A 22 -0.78 20.97 0.00
C ASP A 22 -2.15 20.32 0.24
N ASN A 23 -2.59 19.42 -0.65
CA ASN A 23 -3.84 18.69 -0.50
C ASN A 23 -3.82 17.80 0.76
N TRP A 24 -2.75 17.09 1.03
CA TRP A 24 -2.65 16.21 2.19
C TRP A 24 -2.59 17.00 3.50
N GLN A 25 -1.85 18.10 3.53
CA GLN A 25 -1.84 19.01 4.68
C GLN A 25 -3.22 19.63 4.91
N ARG A 26 -3.92 20.00 3.83
CA ARG A 26 -5.27 20.53 3.93
C ARG A 26 -6.28 19.51 4.46
N ILE A 27 -6.17 18.25 4.03
CA ILE A 27 -7.00 17.14 4.54
C ILE A 27 -6.76 16.93 6.04
N GLU A 28 -5.50 17.00 6.49
CA GLU A 28 -5.13 16.93 7.91
C GLU A 28 -5.70 18.11 8.72
N GLU A 29 -5.58 19.33 8.20
CA GLU A 29 -6.13 20.56 8.84
C GLU A 29 -7.65 20.51 8.99
N LEU A 30 -8.36 19.92 8.04
CA LEU A 30 -9.81 19.72 8.09
C LEU A 30 -10.25 18.69 9.14
N GLY A 31 -9.32 18.03 9.81
CA GLY A 31 -9.61 17.10 10.89
C GLY A 31 -10.00 15.69 10.46
N LEU A 32 -9.80 15.32 9.17
CA LEU A 32 -10.06 13.97 8.70
C LEU A 32 -9.10 12.96 9.33
N ASP A 33 -9.51 11.69 9.40
CA ASP A 33 -8.80 10.65 10.13
C ASP A 33 -7.73 9.96 9.30
N SER A 34 -7.95 9.81 7.99
CA SER A 34 -7.03 9.11 7.09
C SER A 34 -7.01 9.68 5.68
N VAL A 35 -5.87 9.51 5.01
CA VAL A 35 -5.67 9.85 3.61
C VAL A 35 -4.99 8.69 2.88
N TRP A 36 -5.42 8.43 1.65
CA TRP A 36 -5.06 7.23 0.91
C TRP A 36 -4.58 7.56 -0.49
N VAL A 37 -3.69 6.71 -1.02
CA VAL A 37 -3.32 6.72 -2.44
C VAL A 37 -3.61 5.36 -3.07
N PRO A 38 -4.07 5.32 -4.34
CA PRO A 38 -4.18 4.08 -5.09
C PRO A 38 -2.81 3.66 -5.61
N ASP A 39 -2.55 2.34 -5.67
CA ASP A 39 -1.31 1.77 -6.19
C ASP A 39 -1.53 1.24 -7.60
N HIS A 40 -1.28 2.08 -8.61
CA HIS A 40 -1.33 1.76 -10.04
C HIS A 40 -0.07 2.28 -10.72
N PHE A 41 0.37 1.55 -11.74
CA PHE A 41 1.53 1.96 -12.54
C PHE A 41 1.23 3.15 -13.45
N VAL A 42 0.01 3.21 -13.99
CA VAL A 42 -0.51 4.32 -14.80
C VAL A 42 -1.85 4.79 -14.27
N ASN A 43 -2.29 5.97 -14.72
CA ASN A 43 -3.59 6.50 -14.36
C ASN A 43 -4.71 5.61 -14.97
N LEU A 44 -5.64 5.14 -14.13
CA LEU A 44 -6.73 4.24 -14.54
C LEU A 44 -7.74 4.86 -15.51
N ARG A 45 -7.91 6.20 -15.46
CA ARG A 45 -8.88 6.88 -16.34
C ARG A 45 -8.30 7.06 -17.73
N ASP A 46 -7.02 7.42 -17.80
CA ASP A 46 -6.29 7.64 -19.03
C ASP A 46 -4.80 7.43 -18.74
N PRO A 47 -4.18 6.38 -19.32
CA PRO A 47 -2.76 6.08 -19.11
C PRO A 47 -1.79 7.19 -19.53
N SER A 48 -2.24 8.16 -20.35
CA SER A 48 -1.44 9.34 -20.74
C SER A 48 -1.39 10.44 -19.66
N LEU A 49 -2.29 10.37 -18.68
CA LEU A 49 -2.31 11.34 -17.59
C LEU A 49 -1.18 11.08 -16.58
N PRO A 50 -0.64 12.15 -15.97
CA PRO A 50 0.41 12.01 -14.98
C PRO A 50 0.00 11.14 -13.79
N GLN A 51 0.92 10.28 -13.34
CA GLN A 51 0.79 9.43 -12.17
C GLN A 51 2.13 9.37 -11.42
N LEU A 52 2.10 9.56 -10.10
CA LEU A 52 3.24 9.31 -9.23
C LEU A 52 3.09 7.93 -8.58
N GLU A 53 4.21 7.22 -8.41
CA GLU A 53 4.21 5.87 -7.88
C GLU A 53 3.93 5.89 -6.35
N ALA A 54 2.99 5.06 -5.91
CA ALA A 54 2.38 5.14 -4.58
C ALA A 54 3.36 4.90 -3.44
N TRP A 55 4.19 3.86 -3.52
CA TRP A 55 5.10 3.48 -2.42
C TRP A 55 6.35 4.36 -2.32
N THR A 56 6.70 5.07 -3.38
CA THR A 56 7.69 6.15 -3.34
C THR A 56 7.07 7.43 -2.77
N LEU A 57 5.79 7.68 -3.09
CA LEU A 57 5.05 8.86 -2.65
C LEU A 57 4.70 8.83 -1.16
N LEU A 58 4.22 7.69 -0.66
CA LEU A 58 3.74 7.52 0.73
C LEU A 58 4.73 8.00 1.79
N PRO A 59 6.01 7.58 1.81
CA PRO A 59 6.96 8.05 2.82
C PRO A 59 7.21 9.56 2.74
N ALA A 60 7.24 10.13 1.52
CA ALA A 60 7.42 11.56 1.34
C ALA A 60 6.22 12.34 1.93
N LEU A 61 4.99 11.91 1.65
CA LEU A 61 3.78 12.52 2.21
C LEU A 61 3.63 12.28 3.70
N ALA A 62 3.98 11.09 4.20
CA ALA A 62 3.98 10.79 5.63
C ALA A 62 4.87 11.75 6.43
N SER A 63 6.01 12.18 5.85
CA SER A 63 6.91 13.16 6.47
C SER A 63 6.38 14.60 6.45
N GLN A 64 5.38 14.91 5.62
CA GLN A 64 4.76 16.24 5.50
C GLN A 64 3.49 16.39 6.37
N THR A 65 3.09 15.35 7.07
CA THR A 65 1.92 15.30 7.96
C THR A 65 2.31 14.82 9.35
N THR A 66 1.50 15.09 10.37
CA THR A 66 1.84 14.80 11.76
C THR A 66 0.83 13.92 12.51
N ARG A 67 -0.44 13.98 12.14
CA ARG A 67 -1.55 13.33 12.84
C ARG A 67 -2.30 12.31 11.99
N ILE A 68 -2.61 12.69 10.75
CA ILE A 68 -3.48 11.89 9.87
C ILE A 68 -2.86 10.52 9.56
N ARG A 69 -3.67 9.48 9.55
CA ARG A 69 -3.21 8.15 9.10
C ARG A 69 -3.03 8.15 7.59
N VAL A 70 -2.00 7.47 7.13
CA VAL A 70 -1.58 7.48 5.73
C VAL A 70 -1.50 6.06 5.20
N GLY A 71 -1.99 5.80 4.01
CA GLY A 71 -1.98 4.44 3.50
C GLY A 71 -2.22 4.27 2.00
N SER A 72 -2.12 3.02 1.58
CA SER A 72 -2.50 2.59 0.24
C SER A 72 -3.92 2.01 0.23
N LEU A 73 -4.74 2.45 -0.72
CA LEU A 73 -6.08 1.91 -0.94
C LEU A 73 -6.27 1.63 -2.43
N VAL A 74 -5.85 0.46 -2.86
CA VAL A 74 -5.16 -0.62 -2.16
C VAL A 74 -3.87 -0.99 -2.88
N SER A 75 -2.90 -1.59 -2.20
CA SER A 75 -1.74 -2.20 -2.86
C SER A 75 -2.17 -3.48 -3.56
N ALA A 76 -2.04 -3.50 -4.87
CA ALA A 76 -2.38 -4.67 -5.67
C ALA A 76 -1.25 -5.70 -5.62
N ILE A 77 -1.55 -6.92 -5.17
CA ILE A 77 -0.53 -7.96 -4.96
C ILE A 77 0.26 -8.36 -6.21
N PRO A 78 -0.26 -8.24 -7.47
CA PRO A 78 0.54 -8.55 -8.65
C PRO A 78 1.72 -7.61 -8.87
N PHE A 79 1.68 -6.41 -8.29
CA PHE A 79 2.73 -5.41 -8.50
C PHE A 79 3.92 -5.55 -7.54
N ARG A 80 3.81 -6.40 -6.48
CA ARG A 80 4.82 -6.43 -5.43
C ARG A 80 5.04 -7.82 -4.84
N ASN A 81 6.31 -8.12 -4.54
CA ASN A 81 6.64 -9.26 -3.69
C ASN A 81 6.18 -8.97 -2.25
N PRO A 82 5.50 -9.91 -1.56
CA PRO A 82 4.95 -9.69 -0.21
C PRO A 82 5.98 -9.31 0.85
N ALA A 83 7.19 -9.88 0.79
CA ALA A 83 8.24 -9.54 1.76
C ALA A 83 8.76 -8.10 1.57
N PHE A 84 8.90 -7.64 0.30
CA PHE A 84 9.24 -6.25 0.02
C PHE A 84 8.11 -5.31 0.41
N LEU A 85 6.86 -5.68 0.16
CA LEU A 85 5.69 -4.88 0.56
C LEU A 85 5.60 -4.71 2.08
N ALA A 86 5.79 -5.79 2.84
CA ALA A 86 5.86 -5.74 4.30
C ALA A 86 7.00 -4.82 4.78
N ARG A 87 8.18 -4.88 4.12
CA ARG A 87 9.32 -4.03 4.45
C ARG A 87 9.06 -2.55 4.14
N GLN A 88 8.40 -2.27 3.02
CA GLN A 88 7.99 -0.90 2.65
C GLN A 88 6.99 -0.35 3.66
N ALA A 89 5.94 -1.11 4.00
CA ALA A 89 4.94 -0.73 4.99
C ALA A 89 5.57 -0.43 6.36
N LEU A 90 6.46 -1.32 6.83
CA LEU A 90 7.23 -1.13 8.06
C LEU A 90 8.08 0.15 8.02
N THR A 91 8.70 0.46 6.89
CA THR A 91 9.50 1.68 6.75
C THR A 91 8.62 2.93 6.83
N VAL A 92 7.48 2.94 6.15
CA VAL A 92 6.52 4.05 6.22
C VAL A 92 5.91 4.16 7.61
N ASP A 93 5.69 3.05 8.32
CA ASP A 93 5.23 3.04 9.71
C ASP A 93 6.20 3.81 10.62
N HIS A 94 7.50 3.57 10.50
CA HIS A 94 8.52 4.31 11.24
C HIS A 94 8.59 5.79 10.83
N ILE A 95 8.58 6.11 9.54
CA ILE A 95 8.60 7.50 9.06
C ILE A 95 7.36 8.26 9.55
N SER A 96 6.21 7.63 9.53
CA SER A 96 4.95 8.21 9.95
C SER A 96 4.72 8.16 11.47
N GLN A 97 5.63 7.57 12.26
CA GLN A 97 5.48 7.38 13.71
C GLN A 97 4.21 6.59 14.09
N GLY A 98 3.97 5.45 13.40
CA GLY A 98 2.86 4.54 13.70
C GLY A 98 1.52 4.94 13.07
N ARG A 99 1.52 5.72 11.97
CA ARG A 99 0.31 6.16 11.27
C ARG A 99 0.04 5.42 9.96
N MET A 100 0.88 4.43 9.59
CA MET A 100 0.72 3.68 8.35
C MET A 100 -0.51 2.78 8.39
N GLU A 101 -1.27 2.76 7.30
CA GLU A 101 -2.37 1.84 7.00
C GLU A 101 -2.06 1.06 5.72
N LEU A 102 -2.04 -0.26 5.81
CA LEU A 102 -1.78 -1.12 4.66
C LEU A 102 -3.07 -1.72 4.11
N GLY A 103 -3.60 -1.15 3.05
CA GLY A 103 -4.69 -1.76 2.29
C GLY A 103 -4.14 -2.70 1.23
N LEU A 104 -4.66 -3.93 1.19
CA LEU A 104 -4.27 -4.97 0.24
C LEU A 104 -5.42 -5.31 -0.71
N GLY A 105 -5.10 -5.57 -1.97
CA GLY A 105 -6.06 -5.98 -2.99
C GLY A 105 -5.53 -7.09 -3.88
N THR A 106 -6.43 -7.92 -4.39
CA THR A 106 -6.10 -9.01 -5.32
C THR A 106 -5.58 -8.52 -6.69
N GLY A 107 -5.68 -7.23 -6.96
CA GLY A 107 -5.54 -6.67 -8.31
C GLY A 107 -6.81 -6.81 -9.16
N ALA A 108 -6.91 -6.03 -10.21
CA ALA A 108 -7.97 -6.10 -11.21
C ALA A 108 -7.62 -7.09 -12.33
N ALA A 109 -8.57 -7.42 -13.19
CA ALA A 109 -8.27 -8.09 -14.45
C ALA A 109 -7.44 -7.17 -15.37
N GLY A 110 -6.48 -7.71 -16.11
CA GLY A 110 -5.62 -6.92 -16.99
C GLY A 110 -6.39 -6.10 -18.03
N SER A 111 -7.58 -6.56 -18.42
CA SER A 111 -8.49 -5.80 -19.28
C SER A 111 -9.10 -4.54 -18.62
N MET A 112 -9.04 -4.44 -17.28
CA MET A 112 -9.57 -3.33 -16.52
C MET A 112 -8.49 -2.34 -16.05
N ASP A 113 -7.22 -2.76 -16.07
CA ASP A 113 -6.09 -1.95 -15.65
C ASP A 113 -4.94 -2.08 -16.66
N ALA A 114 -4.70 -1.04 -17.43
CA ALA A 114 -3.63 -0.98 -18.41
C ALA A 114 -2.22 -1.15 -17.80
N SER A 115 -2.07 -0.97 -16.50
CA SER A 115 -0.81 -1.18 -15.77
C SER A 115 -0.21 -2.56 -16.04
N TYR A 116 -1.03 -3.61 -16.16
CA TYR A 116 -0.55 -4.97 -16.40
C TYR A 116 0.22 -5.09 -17.71
N ALA A 117 -0.39 -4.70 -18.82
CA ALA A 117 0.26 -4.79 -20.13
C ALA A 117 1.45 -3.81 -20.23
N MET A 118 1.30 -2.60 -19.70
CA MET A 118 2.32 -1.54 -19.84
C MET A 118 3.54 -1.79 -18.96
N ALA A 119 3.38 -2.42 -17.79
CA ALA A 119 4.49 -2.78 -16.90
C ALA A 119 4.96 -4.23 -17.08
N GLY A 120 4.39 -5.00 -18.02
CA GLY A 120 4.75 -6.41 -18.24
C GLY A 120 4.40 -7.33 -17.07
N ILE A 121 3.30 -7.03 -16.38
CA ILE A 121 2.83 -7.79 -15.21
C ILE A 121 1.91 -8.91 -15.69
N GLU A 122 2.10 -10.09 -15.15
CA GLU A 122 1.29 -11.26 -15.46
C GLU A 122 -0.17 -11.07 -14.99
N ASP A 123 -1.12 -11.32 -15.88
CA ASP A 123 -2.56 -11.27 -15.59
C ASP A 123 -3.05 -12.64 -15.13
N TRP A 124 -3.01 -12.89 -13.84
CA TRP A 124 -3.45 -14.16 -13.24
C TRP A 124 -4.96 -14.35 -13.37
N SER A 125 -5.41 -15.61 -13.43
CA SER A 125 -6.82 -15.95 -13.33
C SER A 125 -7.41 -15.46 -11.99
N PHE A 126 -8.73 -15.26 -11.93
CA PHE A 126 -9.40 -14.86 -10.70
C PHE A 126 -9.12 -15.83 -9.53
N ALA A 127 -9.18 -17.13 -9.78
CA ALA A 127 -8.92 -18.16 -8.77
C ALA A 127 -7.47 -18.08 -8.24
N GLU A 128 -6.51 -17.88 -9.15
CA GLU A 128 -5.10 -17.74 -8.79
C GLU A 128 -4.84 -16.46 -7.99
N ARG A 129 -5.47 -15.32 -8.37
CA ARG A 129 -5.36 -14.08 -7.59
C ARG A 129 -5.85 -14.25 -6.16
N VAL A 130 -6.97 -14.94 -5.96
CA VAL A 130 -7.52 -15.20 -4.63
C VAL A 130 -6.58 -16.09 -3.82
N ALA A 131 -6.05 -17.17 -4.42
CA ALA A 131 -5.13 -18.06 -3.74
C ALA A 131 -3.80 -17.35 -3.37
N ARG A 132 -3.23 -16.56 -4.29
CA ARG A 132 -2.04 -15.74 -4.01
C ARG A 132 -2.31 -14.67 -2.95
N PHE A 133 -3.50 -14.06 -2.96
CA PHE A 133 -3.87 -13.04 -1.98
C PHE A 133 -3.89 -13.62 -0.56
N GLN A 134 -4.41 -14.83 -0.38
CA GLN A 134 -4.37 -15.52 0.90
C GLN A 134 -2.93 -15.68 1.41
N GLU A 135 -2.03 -16.22 0.59
CA GLU A 135 -0.62 -16.37 0.96
C GLU A 135 0.05 -15.02 1.26
N VAL A 136 -0.25 -13.98 0.48
CA VAL A 136 0.29 -12.62 0.70
C VAL A 136 -0.14 -12.05 2.05
N VAL A 137 -1.42 -12.21 2.42
CA VAL A 137 -1.93 -11.76 3.72
C VAL A 137 -1.24 -12.51 4.86
N GLU A 138 -1.14 -13.85 4.76
CA GLU A 138 -0.48 -14.70 5.76
C GLU A 138 1.01 -14.32 5.91
N ILE A 139 1.72 -14.11 4.81
CA ILE A 139 3.13 -13.71 4.81
C ILE A 139 3.33 -12.35 5.48
N ILE A 140 2.53 -11.36 5.09
CA ILE A 140 2.65 -10.00 5.63
C ILE A 140 2.34 -9.99 7.13
N ASP A 141 1.29 -10.70 7.55
CA ASP A 141 0.95 -10.85 8.96
C ASP A 141 2.10 -11.47 9.76
N GLN A 142 2.65 -12.60 9.29
CA GLN A 142 3.78 -13.25 9.96
C GLN A 142 5.01 -12.35 10.04
N LEU A 143 5.37 -11.66 8.95
CA LEU A 143 6.53 -10.78 8.89
C LEU A 143 6.39 -9.58 9.83
N LEU A 144 5.20 -9.00 9.92
CA LEU A 144 4.96 -7.86 10.80
C LEU A 144 4.74 -8.27 12.26
N SER A 145 4.33 -9.51 12.53
CA SER A 145 4.07 -10.02 13.88
C SER A 145 5.26 -10.72 14.53
N ASN A 146 6.16 -11.35 13.76
CA ASN A 146 7.29 -12.15 14.28
C ASN A 146 8.64 -11.51 13.95
N GLU A 147 9.67 -11.78 14.77
CA GLU A 147 11.05 -11.34 14.49
C GLU A 147 11.65 -12.12 13.31
N VAL A 148 11.38 -13.42 13.24
CA VAL A 148 11.83 -14.33 12.19
C VAL A 148 10.61 -15.11 11.69
N SER A 149 10.47 -15.21 10.37
CA SER A 149 9.38 -15.94 9.72
C SER A 149 9.90 -16.81 8.59
N SER A 150 9.31 -18.00 8.46
CA SER A 150 9.46 -18.84 7.27
C SER A 150 8.09 -19.18 6.72
N TYR A 151 7.98 -19.28 5.40
CA TYR A 151 6.73 -19.59 4.71
C TYR A 151 7.02 -20.55 3.56
N ASP A 152 6.25 -21.63 3.44
CA ASP A 152 6.36 -22.61 2.35
C ASP A 152 4.99 -22.80 1.71
N GLY A 153 4.59 -21.83 0.90
CA GLY A 153 3.33 -21.83 0.15
C GLY A 153 3.46 -22.40 -1.26
N GLN A 154 2.34 -22.39 -1.95
CA GLN A 154 2.27 -22.77 -3.36
C GLN A 154 2.97 -21.74 -4.26
N PHE A 155 2.82 -20.45 -3.97
CA PHE A 155 3.27 -19.35 -4.80
C PHE A 155 4.49 -18.62 -4.23
N TYR A 156 4.61 -18.59 -2.91
CA TYR A 156 5.69 -17.86 -2.23
C TYR A 156 6.42 -18.74 -1.25
N LYS A 157 7.74 -18.54 -1.18
CA LYS A 157 8.62 -19.24 -0.21
C LYS A 157 9.54 -18.24 0.44
N LEU A 158 9.59 -18.26 1.77
CA LEU A 158 10.48 -17.45 2.59
C LEU A 158 11.20 -18.34 3.57
N GLN A 159 12.48 -18.06 3.79
CA GLN A 159 13.32 -18.83 4.71
C GLN A 159 13.97 -17.88 5.70
N GLU A 160 13.72 -18.09 6.99
CA GLU A 160 14.31 -17.35 8.11
C GLU A 160 14.38 -15.83 7.88
N THR A 161 13.31 -15.27 7.32
CA THR A 161 13.22 -13.84 7.00
C THR A 161 13.10 -13.03 8.27
N GLN A 162 14.06 -12.14 8.49
CA GLN A 162 14.12 -11.27 9.66
C GLN A 162 13.51 -9.91 9.37
N MET A 163 12.64 -9.45 10.29
CA MET A 163 11.98 -8.15 10.22
C MET A 163 12.38 -7.28 11.42
N SER A 164 13.47 -6.50 11.22
CA SER A 164 13.94 -5.50 12.17
C SER A 164 14.10 -4.15 11.43
N PRO A 165 13.74 -3.00 12.05
CA PRO A 165 13.06 -2.87 13.35
C PRO A 165 11.66 -3.49 13.34
N ARG A 166 10.98 -3.52 14.51
CA ARG A 166 9.60 -3.99 14.63
C ARG A 166 8.61 -2.85 14.34
N PRO A 167 7.36 -3.12 13.92
CA PRO A 167 6.33 -2.09 13.78
C PRO A 167 6.16 -1.26 15.06
N LEU A 168 5.88 0.03 14.90
CA LEU A 168 5.53 0.91 16.02
C LEU A 168 4.08 0.69 16.46
N GLN A 169 3.23 0.26 15.54
CA GLN A 169 1.85 -0.13 15.83
C GLN A 169 1.82 -1.53 16.46
N ARG A 170 0.78 -1.77 17.31
CA ARG A 170 0.52 -3.06 17.95
C ARG A 170 -0.72 -3.71 17.36
#